data_c8b1196b77470455fc72dcdcf5ecca45
#
_entry.id   c8b1196b77470455fc72dcdcf5ecca45
#
_cell.length_a   1.000
_cell.length_b   1.000
_cell.length_c   1.000
_cell.angle_alpha   90.00
_cell.angle_beta   90.00
_cell.angle_gamma   90.00
#
_symmetry.space_group_name_H-M   'P 1'
#
loop_
_entity.id
_entity.type
_entity.pdbx_description
1 polymer ?
#
loop_
_entity_poly.entity_id
_entity_poly.type
_entity_poly.pdbx_seq_one_letter_code
_entity_poly.pdbx_strand_id
1 'polypeptide(L)'
;MRRVVTGHDSAGNSIIVSDGQPARAHDFSSFPGFSSTVAWSTDPAQPVSATGDDPAPGVQSLLPAVGETRLIILTLPPDSTMAEPTFDGPGYIAEQLEHSPGLAETFEPNGMHRTPTIDYTLVLDGEVTLELDNEVSTDLHPGDLVVQNATRHAWRNRSGRTVTLAAILIGTKQEN
;
A
#
# COMPACT_ATOMS: atom_id res chain seq x y z
N MET A 1 5.47 5.33 -10.88
CA MET A 1 4.57 4.32 -11.52
C MET A 1 3.60 5.03 -12.47
N ARG A 2 3.26 4.45 -13.64
CA ARG A 2 2.21 4.94 -14.56
C ARG A 2 0.89 4.22 -14.26
N ARG A 3 -0.21 4.96 -14.19
CA ARG A 3 -1.58 4.45 -14.04
C ARG A 3 -2.42 4.92 -15.24
N VAL A 4 -3.16 4.01 -15.85
CA VAL A 4 -4.16 4.32 -16.89
C VAL A 4 -5.54 4.09 -16.29
N VAL A 5 -6.43 5.06 -16.42
CA VAL A 5 -7.83 4.97 -15.98
C VAL A 5 -8.74 5.06 -17.19
N THR A 6 -9.73 4.18 -17.26
CA THR A 6 -10.74 4.15 -18.32
C THR A 6 -12.07 4.72 -17.81
N GLY A 7 -12.87 5.23 -18.71
CA GLY A 7 -14.22 5.74 -18.45
C GLY A 7 -15.02 5.77 -19.73
N HIS A 8 -16.04 6.60 -19.78
CA HIS A 8 -16.93 6.73 -20.92
C HIS A 8 -17.06 8.18 -21.37
N ASP A 9 -17.18 8.40 -22.68
CA ASP A 9 -17.55 9.70 -23.24
C ASP A 9 -19.08 9.93 -23.14
N SER A 10 -19.54 11.09 -23.58
CA SER A 10 -20.97 11.45 -23.56
C SER A 10 -21.85 10.57 -24.47
N ALA A 11 -21.26 9.82 -25.41
CA ALA A 11 -21.95 8.86 -26.28
C ALA A 11 -21.92 7.43 -25.69
N GLY A 12 -21.27 7.22 -24.55
CA GLY A 12 -21.13 5.92 -23.88
C GLY A 12 -19.98 5.06 -24.43
N ASN A 13 -19.11 5.60 -25.26
CA ASN A 13 -17.95 4.86 -25.73
C ASN A 13 -16.87 4.79 -24.64
N SER A 14 -16.20 3.64 -24.53
CA SER A 14 -15.08 3.47 -23.61
C SER A 14 -13.86 4.25 -24.08
N ILE A 15 -13.30 5.06 -23.20
CA ILE A 15 -12.13 5.91 -23.47
C ILE A 15 -11.10 5.84 -22.36
N ILE A 16 -9.89 6.30 -22.62
CA ILE A 16 -8.90 6.59 -21.58
C ILE A 16 -9.19 8.00 -21.06
N VAL A 17 -9.48 8.12 -19.75
CA VAL A 17 -9.77 9.41 -19.10
C VAL A 17 -8.55 9.97 -18.39
N SER A 18 -7.60 9.12 -18.02
CA SER A 18 -6.34 9.53 -17.37
C SER A 18 -5.23 8.56 -17.71
N ASP A 19 -4.05 9.11 -17.99
CA ASP A 19 -2.81 8.36 -18.25
C ASP A 19 -1.63 9.14 -17.67
N GLY A 20 -1.04 8.64 -16.60
CA GLY A 20 0.06 9.32 -15.91
C GLY A 20 0.34 8.76 -14.52
N GLN A 21 0.93 9.59 -13.67
CA GLN A 21 1.16 9.22 -12.28
C GLN A 21 -0.13 9.37 -11.46
N PRO A 22 -0.40 8.47 -10.49
CA PRO A 22 -1.46 8.66 -9.51
C PRO A 22 -1.27 9.96 -8.73
N ALA A 23 -2.37 10.67 -8.47
CA ALA A 23 -2.32 11.96 -7.77
C ALA A 23 -1.86 11.83 -6.31
N ARG A 24 -2.07 10.66 -5.67
CA ARG A 24 -1.65 10.39 -4.29
C ARG A 24 -0.45 9.45 -4.26
N ALA A 25 0.67 9.90 -4.81
CA ALA A 25 1.97 9.27 -4.71
C ALA A 25 2.85 10.09 -3.77
N HIS A 26 3.56 9.44 -2.84
CA HIS A 26 4.46 10.08 -1.90
C HIS A 26 5.78 9.32 -1.80
N ASP A 27 6.88 10.02 -2.04
CA ASP A 27 8.24 9.54 -1.79
C ASP A 27 8.69 10.11 -0.44
N PHE A 28 9.07 9.23 0.49
CA PHE A 28 9.41 9.61 1.86
C PHE A 28 10.80 10.24 1.92
N SER A 29 10.86 11.49 2.35
CA SER A 29 12.14 12.22 2.50
C SER A 29 12.96 11.72 3.69
N SER A 30 12.29 11.28 4.75
CA SER A 30 12.88 10.73 5.98
C SER A 30 13.39 9.30 5.83
N PHE A 31 12.93 8.58 4.79
CA PHE A 31 13.36 7.23 4.47
C PHE A 31 13.59 7.08 2.95
N PRO A 32 14.73 7.53 2.44
CA PRO A 32 15.04 7.53 1.02
C PRO A 32 14.87 6.16 0.37
N GLY A 33 14.12 6.11 -0.73
CA GLY A 33 13.78 4.88 -1.45
C GLY A 33 12.49 4.21 -0.98
N PHE A 34 11.90 4.65 0.14
CA PHE A 34 10.55 4.24 0.51
C PHE A 34 9.52 5.15 -0.17
N SER A 35 8.47 4.54 -0.73
CA SER A 35 7.33 5.29 -1.27
C SER A 35 6.02 4.55 -1.04
N SER A 36 4.94 5.32 -0.94
CA SER A 36 3.57 4.81 -0.86
C SER A 36 2.69 5.55 -1.84
N THR A 37 1.96 4.82 -2.67
CA THR A 37 1.06 5.37 -3.67
C THR A 37 -0.32 4.75 -3.52
N VAL A 38 -1.33 5.55 -3.19
CA VAL A 38 -2.73 5.12 -3.32
C VAL A 38 -3.08 5.15 -4.80
N ALA A 39 -3.03 4.00 -5.44
CA ALA A 39 -3.26 3.87 -6.87
C ALA A 39 -4.75 3.94 -7.22
N TRP A 40 -5.61 3.43 -6.34
CA TRP A 40 -7.07 3.48 -6.47
C TRP A 40 -7.76 3.19 -5.14
N SER A 41 -9.05 3.56 -5.06
CA SER A 41 -9.95 3.14 -3.98
C SER A 41 -11.35 2.89 -4.51
N THR A 42 -12.12 2.02 -3.83
CA THR A 42 -13.54 1.84 -4.09
C THR A 42 -14.34 2.02 -2.81
N ASP A 43 -15.56 2.53 -2.96
CA ASP A 43 -16.55 2.62 -1.91
C ASP A 43 -17.85 1.98 -2.46
N PRO A 44 -18.40 0.93 -1.84
CA PRO A 44 -19.59 0.25 -2.32
C PRO A 44 -20.85 1.13 -2.28
N ALA A 45 -20.83 2.22 -1.52
CA ALA A 45 -21.93 3.20 -1.50
C ALA A 45 -21.87 4.17 -2.69
N GLN A 46 -20.77 4.20 -3.44
CA GLN A 46 -20.62 5.07 -4.59
C GLN A 46 -20.82 4.30 -5.90
N PRO A 47 -21.52 4.86 -6.87
CA PRO A 47 -21.61 4.25 -8.19
C PRO A 47 -20.24 4.27 -8.89
N VAL A 48 -20.07 3.37 -9.86
CA VAL A 48 -18.92 3.45 -10.76
C VAL A 48 -18.97 4.77 -11.52
N SER A 49 -17.93 5.59 -11.35
CA SER A 49 -17.84 6.87 -12.09
C SER A 49 -17.68 6.62 -13.58
N ALA A 50 -18.65 7.09 -14.37
CA ALA A 50 -18.53 7.04 -15.83
C ALA A 50 -17.42 7.96 -16.34
N THR A 51 -17.13 9.06 -15.64
CA THR A 51 -16.07 10.03 -15.97
C THR A 51 -14.69 9.58 -15.51
N GLY A 52 -14.59 8.49 -14.73
CA GLY A 52 -13.34 7.98 -14.22
C GLY A 52 -12.66 8.90 -13.21
N ASP A 53 -13.45 9.66 -12.44
CA ASP A 53 -12.94 10.55 -11.39
C ASP A 53 -12.04 9.76 -10.42
N ASP A 54 -10.89 10.34 -10.11
CA ASP A 54 -9.90 9.71 -9.23
C ASP A 54 -10.32 9.82 -7.76
N PRO A 55 -10.67 8.69 -7.08
CA PRO A 55 -11.07 8.72 -5.68
C PRO A 55 -9.87 8.83 -4.73
N ALA A 56 -8.64 8.57 -5.18
CA ALA A 56 -7.47 8.46 -4.32
C ALA A 56 -7.14 9.74 -3.53
N PRO A 57 -7.26 10.96 -4.08
CA PRO A 57 -7.03 12.19 -3.33
C PRO A 57 -7.98 12.38 -2.14
N GLY A 58 -9.20 11.85 -2.23
CA GLY A 58 -10.23 11.96 -1.17
C GLY A 58 -10.10 10.95 -0.04
N VAL A 59 -9.21 9.97 -0.14
CA VAL A 59 -9.03 8.91 0.87
C VAL A 59 -8.49 9.50 2.17
N GLN A 60 -9.27 9.40 3.25
CA GLN A 60 -8.89 9.92 4.58
C GLN A 60 -8.12 8.89 5.42
N SER A 61 -8.30 7.60 5.17
CA SER A 61 -7.62 6.51 5.85
C SER A 61 -7.17 5.46 4.85
N LEU A 62 -5.95 4.96 5.01
CA LEU A 62 -5.48 3.83 4.21
C LEU A 62 -6.13 2.50 4.63
N LEU A 63 -6.72 2.43 5.83
CA LEU A 63 -7.57 1.31 6.21
C LEU A 63 -8.97 1.51 5.62
N PRO A 64 -9.43 0.63 4.72
CA PRO A 64 -10.75 0.70 4.15
C PRO A 64 -11.83 0.32 5.18
N ALA A 65 -12.97 1.01 5.14
CA ALA A 65 -14.17 0.57 5.85
C ALA A 65 -14.73 -0.71 5.23
N VAL A 66 -15.67 -1.36 5.92
CA VAL A 66 -16.28 -2.61 5.45
C VAL A 66 -16.86 -2.45 4.04
N GLY A 67 -16.38 -3.25 3.11
CA GLY A 67 -16.76 -3.24 1.70
C GLY A 67 -15.96 -2.28 0.82
N GLU A 68 -15.21 -1.34 1.40
CA GLU A 68 -14.28 -0.51 0.64
C GLU A 68 -13.01 -1.28 0.28
N THR A 69 -12.28 -0.77 -0.71
CA THR A 69 -10.93 -1.26 -1.04
C THR A 69 -9.92 -0.12 -1.14
N ARG A 70 -8.64 -0.46 -0.95
CA ARG A 70 -7.50 0.41 -1.27
C ARG A 70 -6.49 -0.39 -2.09
N LEU A 71 -6.11 0.11 -3.25
CA LEU A 71 -4.96 -0.39 -4.00
C LEU A 71 -3.77 0.51 -3.69
N ILE A 72 -2.78 -0.04 -3.03
CA ILE A 72 -1.56 0.67 -2.62
C ILE A 72 -0.36 0.03 -3.30
N ILE A 73 0.49 0.84 -3.90
CA ILE A 73 1.80 0.41 -4.36
C ILE A 73 2.84 0.91 -3.36
N LEU A 74 3.61 -0.02 -2.84
CA LEU A 74 4.69 0.23 -1.89
C LEU A 74 6.03 -0.03 -2.55
N THR A 75 6.99 0.85 -2.30
CA THR A 75 8.38 0.63 -2.63
C THR A 75 9.18 0.58 -1.33
N LEU A 76 9.89 -0.51 -1.09
CA LEU A 76 10.62 -0.77 0.15
C LEU A 76 12.12 -0.80 -0.16
N PRO A 77 12.92 0.15 0.34
CA PRO A 77 14.37 0.06 0.29
C PRO A 77 14.87 -1.09 1.17
N PRO A 78 16.14 -1.50 1.07
CA PRO A 78 16.73 -2.47 1.99
C PRO A 78 16.60 -2.05 3.45
N ASP A 79 16.31 -3.00 4.35
CA ASP A 79 16.23 -2.75 5.81
C ASP A 79 17.50 -2.15 6.37
N SER A 80 18.65 -2.43 5.75
CA SER A 80 19.95 -1.85 6.12
C SER A 80 19.98 -0.33 6.05
N THR A 81 19.12 0.30 5.24
CA THR A 81 19.00 1.76 5.15
C THR A 81 18.57 2.38 6.49
N MET A 82 17.77 1.65 7.31
CA MET A 82 17.39 2.10 8.66
C MET A 82 18.54 2.06 9.67
N ALA A 83 19.62 1.34 9.37
CA ALA A 83 20.82 1.31 10.20
C ALA A 83 21.83 2.42 9.84
N GLU A 84 21.61 3.17 8.76
CA GLU A 84 22.49 4.25 8.34
C GLU A 84 22.41 5.43 9.34
N PRO A 85 23.55 6.09 9.65
CA PRO A 85 23.58 7.23 10.57
C PRO A 85 22.70 8.42 10.13
N THR A 86 22.32 8.46 8.87
CA THR A 86 21.49 9.50 8.26
C THR A 86 19.99 9.20 8.33
N PHE A 87 19.60 8.02 8.79
CA PHE A 87 18.19 7.66 8.93
C PHE A 87 17.53 8.45 10.06
N ASP A 88 16.50 9.21 9.74
CA ASP A 88 15.70 9.97 10.69
C ASP A 88 14.45 9.17 11.09
N GLY A 89 14.58 8.30 12.07
CA GLY A 89 13.47 7.47 12.57
C GLY A 89 12.26 8.29 13.07
N PRO A 90 12.44 9.32 13.93
CA PRO A 90 11.35 10.20 14.33
C PRO A 90 10.68 10.92 13.15
N GLY A 91 11.46 11.41 12.19
CA GLY A 91 10.94 12.03 10.97
C GLY A 91 10.15 11.04 10.14
N TYR A 92 10.62 9.79 10.00
CA TYR A 92 9.90 8.74 9.29
C TYR A 92 8.54 8.42 9.92
N ILE A 93 8.47 8.32 11.26
CA ILE A 93 7.20 8.10 11.96
C ILE A 93 6.24 9.28 11.71
N ALA A 94 6.70 10.52 11.80
CA ALA A 94 5.89 11.70 11.55
C ALA A 94 5.34 11.73 10.11
N GLU A 95 6.21 11.45 9.13
CA GLU A 95 5.86 11.41 7.71
C GLU A 95 4.88 10.26 7.40
N GLN A 96 5.02 9.09 8.06
CA GLN A 96 4.06 8.00 7.97
C GLN A 96 2.68 8.40 8.51
N LEU A 97 2.60 9.05 9.66
CA LEU A 97 1.32 9.51 10.23
C LEU A 97 0.62 10.52 9.33
N GLU A 98 1.37 11.35 8.62
CA GLU A 98 0.82 12.35 7.69
C GLU A 98 0.32 11.71 6.38
N HIS A 99 1.11 10.79 5.79
CA HIS A 99 0.86 10.29 4.43
C HIS A 99 0.20 8.92 4.39
N SER A 100 0.18 8.19 5.51
CA SER A 100 -0.43 6.86 5.66
C SER A 100 -1.41 6.79 6.85
N PRO A 101 -2.32 7.79 7.01
CA PRO A 101 -3.23 7.83 8.15
C PRO A 101 -4.11 6.57 8.22
N GLY A 102 -4.38 6.11 9.44
CA GLY A 102 -5.09 4.87 9.72
C GLY A 102 -4.19 3.64 9.71
N LEU A 103 -3.30 3.52 8.74
CA LEU A 103 -2.33 2.41 8.67
C LEU A 103 -1.12 2.69 9.57
N ALA A 104 -0.58 3.90 9.55
CA ALA A 104 0.60 4.26 10.34
C ALA A 104 0.43 4.01 11.83
N GLU A 105 -0.77 4.22 12.37
CA GLU A 105 -1.10 4.03 13.78
C GLU A 105 -1.12 2.56 14.20
N THR A 106 -1.11 1.62 13.24
CA THR A 106 -1.09 0.17 13.54
C THR A 106 0.31 -0.38 13.73
N PHE A 107 1.35 0.37 13.34
CA PHE A 107 2.72 -0.11 13.41
C PHE A 107 3.25 -0.15 14.84
N GLU A 108 3.83 -1.28 15.20
CA GLU A 108 4.62 -1.46 16.41
C GLU A 108 6.07 -0.97 16.18
N PRO A 109 6.84 -0.72 17.25
CA PRO A 109 8.22 -0.24 17.13
C PRO A 109 9.15 -1.13 16.31
N ASN A 110 8.84 -2.41 16.19
CA ASN A 110 9.59 -3.38 15.39
C ASN A 110 9.08 -3.50 13.94
N GLY A 111 8.11 -2.65 13.53
CA GLY A 111 7.51 -2.66 12.21
C GLY A 111 6.43 -3.72 11.98
N MET A 112 6.14 -4.56 12.99
CA MET A 112 4.98 -5.44 12.93
C MET A 112 3.70 -4.61 13.00
N HIS A 113 2.66 -5.07 12.31
CA HIS A 113 1.35 -4.42 12.35
C HIS A 113 0.24 -5.41 12.01
N ARG A 114 -0.98 -5.01 12.33
CA ARG A 114 -2.20 -5.76 12.03
C ARG A 114 -3.26 -4.80 11.53
N THR A 115 -3.93 -5.16 10.44
CA THR A 115 -5.05 -4.41 9.86
C THR A 115 -6.34 -5.24 9.93
N PRO A 116 -7.51 -4.62 10.12
CA PRO A 116 -8.80 -5.32 10.10
C PRO A 116 -9.29 -5.55 8.66
N THR A 117 -8.40 -6.07 7.79
CA THR A 117 -8.62 -6.24 6.36
C THR A 117 -8.23 -7.64 5.91
N ILE A 118 -8.75 -8.07 4.77
CA ILE A 118 -8.13 -9.12 3.96
C ILE A 118 -7.31 -8.40 2.89
N ASP A 119 -6.02 -8.71 2.81
CA ASP A 119 -5.16 -8.08 1.83
C ASP A 119 -4.67 -9.09 0.81
N TYR A 120 -4.69 -8.72 -0.47
CA TYR A 120 -3.98 -9.44 -1.53
C TYR A 120 -2.72 -8.65 -1.84
N THR A 121 -1.56 -9.19 -1.47
CA THR A 121 -0.28 -8.53 -1.72
C THR A 121 0.54 -9.31 -2.73
N LEU A 122 0.83 -8.67 -3.87
CA LEU A 122 1.66 -9.22 -4.94
C LEU A 122 3.05 -8.61 -4.88
N VAL A 123 4.07 -9.43 -5.02
CA VAL A 123 5.44 -8.97 -5.28
C VAL A 123 5.56 -8.64 -6.76
N LEU A 124 5.78 -7.35 -7.08
CA LEU A 124 5.93 -6.89 -8.45
C LEU A 124 7.39 -6.93 -8.91
N ASP A 125 8.32 -6.57 -8.00
CA ASP A 125 9.76 -6.59 -8.25
C ASP A 125 10.53 -6.74 -6.94
N GLY A 126 11.70 -7.37 -7.01
CA GLY A 126 12.57 -7.61 -5.87
C GLY A 126 12.20 -8.86 -5.07
N GLU A 127 12.86 -9.06 -3.94
CA GLU A 127 12.65 -10.17 -3.02
C GLU A 127 12.35 -9.61 -1.63
N VAL A 128 11.31 -10.10 -0.98
CA VAL A 128 10.88 -9.65 0.35
C VAL A 128 10.56 -10.84 1.24
N THR A 129 10.90 -10.74 2.50
CA THR A 129 10.51 -11.71 3.52
C THR A 129 9.23 -11.25 4.21
N LEU A 130 8.18 -12.06 4.18
CA LEU A 130 7.04 -11.93 5.08
C LEU A 130 7.42 -12.51 6.45
N GLU A 131 7.29 -11.72 7.50
CA GLU A 131 7.49 -12.15 8.88
C GLU A 131 6.16 -12.14 9.63
N LEU A 132 5.87 -13.23 10.33
CA LEU A 132 4.69 -13.42 11.18
C LEU A 132 5.10 -13.57 12.65
N ASP A 133 4.14 -13.91 13.51
CA ASP A 133 4.40 -14.21 14.93
C ASP A 133 5.32 -15.43 15.09
N ASN A 134 6.03 -15.49 16.23
CA ASN A 134 6.92 -16.59 16.61
C ASN A 134 8.03 -16.88 15.60
N GLU A 135 8.55 -15.83 14.95
CA GLU A 135 9.64 -15.92 13.96
C GLU A 135 9.29 -16.75 12.72
N VAL A 136 8.01 -17.04 12.50
CA VAL A 136 7.57 -17.69 11.26
C VAL A 136 7.76 -16.70 10.12
N SER A 137 8.47 -17.14 9.08
CA SER A 137 8.75 -16.29 7.92
C SER A 137 8.81 -17.08 6.62
N THR A 138 8.61 -16.39 5.51
CA THR A 138 8.79 -16.94 4.17
C THR A 138 9.32 -15.88 3.23
N ASP A 139 10.21 -16.27 2.34
CA ASP A 139 10.74 -15.41 1.29
C ASP A 139 9.82 -15.45 0.07
N LEU A 140 9.62 -14.29 -0.53
CA LEU A 140 8.70 -14.08 -1.64
C LEU A 140 9.45 -13.40 -2.80
N HIS A 141 9.05 -13.79 -4.01
CA HIS A 141 9.67 -13.38 -5.27
C HIS A 141 8.63 -12.74 -6.20
N PRO A 142 9.05 -12.05 -7.26
CA PRO A 142 8.14 -11.47 -8.24
C PRO A 142 7.14 -12.50 -8.80
N GLY A 143 5.86 -12.16 -8.70
CA GLY A 143 4.74 -13.01 -9.08
C GLY A 143 4.11 -13.78 -7.92
N ASP A 144 4.75 -13.83 -6.74
CA ASP A 144 4.14 -14.45 -5.56
C ASP A 144 3.01 -13.57 -5.01
N LEU A 145 1.95 -14.22 -4.57
CA LEU A 145 0.76 -13.62 -3.96
C LEU A 145 0.63 -14.09 -2.51
N VAL A 146 0.50 -13.13 -1.62
CA VAL A 146 0.14 -13.38 -0.22
C VAL A 146 -1.30 -12.97 0.02
N VAL A 147 -2.06 -13.81 0.70
CA VAL A 147 -3.35 -13.44 1.29
C VAL A 147 -3.11 -13.20 2.77
N GLN A 148 -3.14 -11.93 3.18
CA GLN A 148 -3.13 -11.53 4.59
C GLN A 148 -4.57 -11.55 5.11
N ASN A 149 -4.81 -12.44 6.07
CA ASN A 149 -6.13 -12.66 6.65
C ASN A 149 -6.23 -11.99 8.03
N ALA A 150 -6.09 -10.67 8.06
CA ALA A 150 -6.03 -9.86 9.29
C ALA A 150 -4.95 -10.35 10.28
N THR A 151 -3.87 -10.93 9.78
CA THR A 151 -2.77 -11.47 10.59
C THR A 151 -1.76 -10.36 10.93
N ARG A 152 -1.15 -10.47 12.11
CA ARG A 152 -0.02 -9.61 12.48
C ARG A 152 1.20 -9.99 11.67
N HIS A 153 1.82 -9.02 11.00
CA HIS A 153 2.93 -9.27 10.07
C HIS A 153 3.86 -8.08 9.92
N ALA A 154 4.99 -8.32 9.27
CA ALA A 154 5.89 -7.29 8.75
C ALA A 154 6.47 -7.72 7.41
N TRP A 155 6.82 -6.73 6.59
CA TRP A 155 7.60 -6.89 5.38
C TRP A 155 9.06 -6.55 5.67
N ARG A 156 9.97 -7.49 5.39
CA ARG A 156 11.42 -7.31 5.60
C ARG A 156 12.14 -7.36 4.28
N ASN A 157 12.75 -6.26 3.91
CA ASN A 157 13.61 -6.24 2.74
C ASN A 157 15.07 -6.50 3.17
N ARG A 158 15.40 -7.78 3.28
CA ARG A 158 16.76 -8.24 3.60
C ARG A 158 17.67 -8.33 2.37
N SER A 159 17.12 -8.02 1.18
CA SER A 159 17.87 -7.97 -0.07
C SER A 159 18.71 -6.69 -0.17
N GLY A 160 19.65 -6.65 -1.09
CA GLY A 160 20.48 -5.46 -1.35
C GLY A 160 19.83 -4.45 -2.31
N ARG A 161 18.55 -4.62 -2.70
CA ARG A 161 17.86 -3.78 -3.69
C ARG A 161 16.45 -3.44 -3.25
N THR A 162 15.89 -2.42 -3.83
CA THR A 162 14.50 -2.02 -3.61
C THR A 162 13.52 -3.11 -4.04
N VAL A 163 12.43 -3.24 -3.29
CA VAL A 163 11.30 -4.14 -3.56
C VAL A 163 10.06 -3.31 -3.89
N THR A 164 9.23 -3.79 -4.80
CA THR A 164 7.93 -3.17 -5.10
C THR A 164 6.80 -4.17 -4.87
N LEU A 165 5.83 -3.76 -4.08
CA LEU A 165 4.63 -4.53 -3.76
C LEU A 165 3.37 -3.82 -4.26
N ALA A 166 2.36 -4.60 -4.67
CA ALA A 166 1.00 -4.11 -4.83
C ALA A 166 0.12 -4.76 -3.76
N ALA A 167 -0.44 -3.96 -2.87
CA ALA A 167 -1.34 -4.40 -1.81
C ALA A 167 -2.77 -3.92 -2.10
N ILE A 168 -3.71 -4.86 -2.16
CA ILE A 168 -5.13 -4.59 -2.25
C ILE A 168 -5.75 -4.89 -0.89
N LEU A 169 -6.04 -3.84 -0.12
CA LEU A 169 -6.70 -3.94 1.18
C LEU A 169 -8.21 -3.95 0.98
N ILE A 170 -8.89 -4.92 1.57
CA ILE A 170 -10.34 -5.11 1.50
C ILE A 170 -10.89 -5.03 2.92
N GLY A 171 -11.69 -4.01 3.20
CA GLY A 171 -12.33 -3.83 4.49
C GLY A 171 -13.36 -4.93 4.76
N THR A 172 -13.21 -5.64 5.86
CA THR A 172 -14.06 -6.77 6.24
C THR A 172 -14.60 -6.61 7.65
N LYS A 173 -15.71 -7.29 7.93
CA LYS A 173 -16.20 -7.43 9.31
C LYS A 173 -15.24 -8.35 10.06
N GLN A 174 -14.85 -7.94 11.26
CA GLN A 174 -14.09 -8.82 12.15
C GLN A 174 -15.05 -9.75 12.89
N GLU A 175 -14.64 -11.01 13.08
CA GLU A 175 -15.32 -11.91 14.02
C GLU A 175 -15.08 -11.40 15.45
N ASN A 176 -16.14 -11.39 16.24
CA ASN A 176 -16.09 -11.00 17.66
C ASN A 176 -15.42 -12.09 18.53
#